data_5febac302647279771fff4e19c698496
#
_entry.id   5febac302647279771fff4e19c698496
#
_cell.length_a   1.000
_cell.length_b   1.000
_cell.length_c   1.000
_cell.angle_alpha   90.00
_cell.angle_beta   90.00
_cell.angle_gamma   90.00
#
_symmetry.space_group_name_H-M   'P 1'
#
loop_
_entity.id
_entity.type
_entity.pdbx_description
1 polymer ?
#
loop_
_entity_poly.entity_id
_entity_poly.type
_entity_poly.pdbx_seq_one_letter_code
_entity_poly.pdbx_strand_id
1 'polypeptide(L)'
;VPAYFNDAQRQATKDAGKIAGLEVKRIINEPTAAALAYGLDKEHDQIILVFDLGGGTFDVSVLEIGDGVFEVKSTAGDNHLGGDNFDKAIVDWMVAEFRREQGIDLSQDKMALQRLYEAAEKAKIELSTTTSTQINLPFITADQSGPKHLDLQLSRAKLEDLTRDLLERLVGPTKQALADSGVGDKIGHVVLVGGMTRMPAVQERVKELTGREPHKGVNPDEVVAIGAAIQGGVLKGD
;
A
#
# COMPACT_ATOMS: atom_id res chain seq x y z
N VAL A 1 3.84 -13.07 7.35
CA VAL A 1 4.89 -12.98 6.34
C VAL A 1 4.29 -12.90 4.95
N PRO A 2 4.94 -12.28 3.95
CA PRO A 2 4.55 -12.32 2.56
C PRO A 2 4.37 -13.77 2.05
N ALA A 3 3.40 -13.99 1.16
CA ALA A 3 3.11 -15.34 0.66
C ALA A 3 4.27 -15.95 -0.16
N TYR A 4 5.11 -15.11 -0.77
CA TYR A 4 6.27 -15.53 -1.56
C TYR A 4 7.52 -15.85 -0.73
N PHE A 5 7.51 -15.67 0.60
CA PHE A 5 8.65 -16.02 1.45
C PHE A 5 8.98 -17.51 1.32
N ASN A 6 10.26 -17.81 1.15
CA ASN A 6 10.78 -19.18 1.19
C ASN A 6 10.98 -19.67 2.63
N ASP A 7 11.32 -20.95 2.79
CA ASP A 7 11.49 -21.56 4.11
C ASP A 7 12.55 -20.88 4.97
N ALA A 8 13.67 -20.42 4.37
CA ALA A 8 14.73 -19.72 5.09
C ALA A 8 14.25 -18.37 5.65
N GLN A 9 13.47 -17.60 4.87
CA GLN A 9 12.88 -16.32 5.29
C GLN A 9 11.83 -16.53 6.39
N ARG A 10 11.01 -17.58 6.28
CA ARG A 10 10.02 -17.98 7.30
C ARG A 10 10.72 -18.39 8.59
N GLN A 11 11.78 -19.19 8.51
CA GLN A 11 12.55 -19.58 9.68
C GLN A 11 13.24 -18.38 10.34
N ALA A 12 13.81 -17.47 9.56
CA ALA A 12 14.42 -16.24 10.08
C ALA A 12 13.41 -15.37 10.84
N THR A 13 12.16 -15.28 10.35
CA THR A 13 11.08 -14.55 11.04
C THR A 13 10.73 -15.21 12.38
N LYS A 14 10.64 -16.54 12.42
CA LYS A 14 10.45 -17.28 13.69
C LYS A 14 11.59 -17.04 14.68
N ASP A 15 12.82 -17.09 14.19
CA ASP A 15 14.01 -16.91 15.03
C ASP A 15 14.08 -15.47 15.58
N ALA A 16 13.74 -14.46 14.77
CA ALA A 16 13.64 -13.09 15.22
C ALA A 16 12.64 -12.93 16.39
N GLY A 17 11.46 -13.57 16.27
CA GLY A 17 10.48 -13.58 17.35
C GLY A 17 11.01 -14.22 18.63
N LYS A 18 11.69 -15.36 18.52
CA LYS A 18 12.33 -16.04 19.66
C LYS A 18 13.44 -15.20 20.29
N ILE A 19 14.29 -14.58 19.49
CA ILE A 19 15.36 -13.67 19.97
C ILE A 19 14.77 -12.50 20.75
N ALA A 20 13.61 -11.98 20.31
CA ALA A 20 12.87 -10.94 21.02
C ALA A 20 12.16 -11.43 22.29
N GLY A 21 12.31 -12.72 22.66
CA GLY A 21 11.68 -13.31 23.85
C GLY A 21 10.20 -13.70 23.67
N LEU A 22 9.73 -13.77 22.42
CA LEU A 22 8.34 -14.12 22.10
C LEU A 22 8.20 -15.63 21.82
N GLU A 23 7.06 -16.19 22.18
CA GLU A 23 6.68 -17.54 21.78
C GLU A 23 5.95 -17.49 20.42
N VAL A 24 6.65 -17.91 19.36
CA VAL A 24 6.06 -17.95 18.02
C VAL A 24 5.23 -19.22 17.85
N LYS A 25 3.93 -19.08 17.81
CA LYS A 25 2.96 -20.21 17.68
C LYS A 25 2.89 -20.71 16.24
N ARG A 26 2.80 -19.79 15.27
CA ARG A 26 2.66 -20.10 13.84
C ARG A 26 3.13 -18.92 12.98
N ILE A 27 3.56 -19.23 11.77
CA ILE A 27 3.70 -18.26 10.68
C ILE A 27 2.41 -18.31 9.84
N ILE A 28 1.87 -17.15 9.48
CA ILE A 28 0.72 -17.01 8.59
C ILE A 28 1.09 -16.10 7.42
N ASN A 29 0.57 -16.39 6.24
CA ASN A 29 0.73 -15.51 5.08
C ASN A 29 -0.12 -14.24 5.23
N GLU A 30 0.43 -13.09 4.88
CA GLU A 30 -0.26 -11.80 4.94
C GLU A 30 -1.60 -11.80 4.20
N PRO A 31 -1.71 -12.30 2.94
CA PRO A 31 -3.00 -12.34 2.26
C PRO A 31 -4.02 -13.29 2.92
N THR A 32 -3.56 -14.37 3.55
CA THR A 32 -4.43 -15.26 4.34
C THR A 32 -4.96 -14.56 5.59
N ALA A 33 -4.09 -13.85 6.31
CA ALA A 33 -4.50 -13.04 7.46
C ALA A 33 -5.52 -11.97 7.06
N ALA A 34 -5.28 -11.28 5.94
CA ALA A 34 -6.24 -10.30 5.43
C ALA A 34 -7.62 -10.93 5.13
N ALA A 35 -7.66 -12.08 4.49
CA ALA A 35 -8.91 -12.79 4.21
C ALA A 35 -9.66 -13.19 5.50
N LEU A 36 -8.94 -13.65 6.53
CA LEU A 36 -9.52 -13.94 7.87
C LEU A 36 -10.14 -12.69 8.50
N ALA A 37 -9.45 -11.55 8.44
CA ALA A 37 -9.95 -10.30 9.01
C ALA A 37 -11.27 -9.83 8.38
N TYR A 38 -11.48 -10.13 7.10
CA TYR A 38 -12.75 -9.87 6.40
C TYR A 38 -13.83 -10.94 6.65
N GLY A 39 -13.50 -12.02 7.39
CA GLY A 39 -14.44 -13.09 7.70
C GLY A 39 -14.76 -14.02 6.53
N LEU A 40 -13.92 -14.04 5.51
CA LEU A 40 -14.12 -14.81 4.29
C LEU A 40 -13.86 -16.32 4.46
N ASP A 41 -13.29 -16.73 5.59
CA ASP A 41 -13.13 -18.14 6.02
C ASP A 41 -14.44 -18.89 6.26
N LYS A 42 -15.53 -18.14 6.46
CA LYS A 42 -16.87 -18.67 6.79
C LYS A 42 -17.71 -19.00 5.57
N GLU A 43 -17.26 -18.61 4.40
CA GLU A 43 -17.95 -18.88 3.14
C GLU A 43 -17.32 -20.09 2.43
N HIS A 44 -18.12 -20.86 1.68
CA HIS A 44 -17.65 -22.04 0.97
C HIS A 44 -17.12 -21.70 -0.44
N ASP A 45 -16.04 -22.36 -0.84
CA ASP A 45 -15.48 -22.37 -2.21
C ASP A 45 -15.37 -20.99 -2.87
N GLN A 46 -14.45 -20.15 -2.35
CA GLN A 46 -14.28 -18.79 -2.82
C GLN A 46 -12.90 -18.54 -3.42
N ILE A 47 -12.88 -17.69 -4.44
CA ILE A 47 -11.66 -17.13 -5.01
C ILE A 47 -11.53 -15.68 -4.58
N ILE A 48 -10.42 -15.35 -3.91
CA ILE A 48 -10.15 -14.03 -3.36
C ILE A 48 -8.89 -13.48 -4.00
N LEU A 49 -8.97 -12.23 -4.47
CA LEU A 49 -7.79 -11.46 -4.84
C LEU A 49 -7.48 -10.51 -3.68
N VAL A 50 -6.27 -10.61 -3.14
CA VAL A 50 -5.73 -9.69 -2.15
C VAL A 50 -4.77 -8.73 -2.84
N PHE A 51 -5.10 -7.44 -2.78
CA PHE A 51 -4.33 -6.36 -3.37
C PHE A 51 -3.71 -5.55 -2.25
N ASP A 52 -2.39 -5.70 -2.07
CA ASP A 52 -1.63 -5.09 -0.99
C ASP A 52 -0.68 -4.03 -1.54
N LEU A 53 -0.98 -2.76 -1.29
CA LEU A 53 -0.15 -1.63 -1.64
C LEU A 53 0.15 -0.79 -0.40
N GLY A 54 1.35 -1.00 0.14
CA GLY A 54 1.85 -0.32 1.32
C GLY A 54 2.76 0.87 1.00
N GLY A 55 3.63 1.22 1.93
CA GLY A 55 4.58 2.31 1.78
C GLY A 55 5.71 2.04 0.79
N GLY A 56 6.22 0.81 0.75
CA GLY A 56 7.41 0.46 -0.04
C GLY A 56 7.22 -0.67 -1.06
N THR A 57 6.22 -1.53 -0.89
CA THR A 57 6.00 -2.71 -1.73
C THR A 57 4.56 -2.82 -2.21
N PHE A 58 4.41 -3.50 -3.33
CA PHE A 58 3.15 -3.87 -3.93
C PHE A 58 3.09 -5.38 -4.13
N ASP A 59 2.06 -6.03 -3.57
CA ASP A 59 1.85 -7.47 -3.66
C ASP A 59 0.40 -7.77 -4.07
N VAL A 60 0.24 -8.70 -5.00
CA VAL A 60 -1.07 -9.24 -5.39
C VAL A 60 -1.04 -10.74 -5.21
N SER A 61 -2.02 -11.28 -4.50
CA SER A 61 -2.17 -12.72 -4.30
C SER A 61 -3.58 -13.17 -4.65
N VAL A 62 -3.68 -14.31 -5.30
CA VAL A 62 -4.96 -15.00 -5.55
C VAL A 62 -5.02 -16.22 -4.64
N LEU A 63 -6.07 -16.28 -3.83
CA LEU A 63 -6.32 -17.38 -2.88
C LEU A 63 -7.60 -18.12 -3.28
N GLU A 64 -7.59 -19.41 -3.06
CA GLU A 64 -8.78 -20.25 -3.06
C GLU A 64 -9.08 -20.69 -1.63
N ILE A 65 -10.34 -20.58 -1.23
CA ILE A 65 -10.81 -21.10 0.05
C ILE A 65 -11.73 -22.28 -0.23
N GLY A 66 -11.40 -23.44 0.32
CA GLY A 66 -12.23 -24.61 0.29
C GLY A 66 -12.19 -25.32 1.64
N ASP A 67 -13.36 -25.68 2.20
CA ASP A 67 -13.50 -26.39 3.49
C ASP A 67 -12.71 -25.74 4.65
N GLY A 68 -12.62 -24.40 4.66
CA GLY A 68 -11.87 -23.65 5.67
C GLY A 68 -10.35 -23.65 5.48
N VAL A 69 -9.85 -24.20 4.39
CA VAL A 69 -8.44 -24.21 4.01
C VAL A 69 -8.15 -23.11 2.98
N PHE A 70 -7.10 -22.34 3.22
CA PHE A 70 -6.61 -21.32 2.30
C PHE A 70 -5.47 -21.86 1.45
N GLU A 71 -5.64 -21.86 0.13
CA GLU A 71 -4.59 -22.16 -0.82
C GLU A 71 -4.19 -20.91 -1.59
N VAL A 72 -2.90 -20.58 -1.60
CA VAL A 72 -2.36 -19.51 -2.44
C VAL A 72 -2.14 -20.05 -3.84
N LYS A 73 -2.94 -19.60 -4.80
CA LYS A 73 -2.87 -20.05 -6.22
C LYS A 73 -1.77 -19.33 -6.98
N SER A 74 -1.57 -18.04 -6.71
CA SER A 74 -0.54 -17.23 -7.35
C SER A 74 -0.18 -16.01 -6.51
N THR A 75 1.04 -15.51 -6.73
CA THR A 75 1.50 -14.22 -6.22
C THR A 75 2.31 -13.49 -7.29
N ALA A 76 2.17 -12.18 -7.35
CA ALA A 76 3.02 -11.29 -8.14
C ALA A 76 3.16 -9.96 -7.41
N GLY A 77 4.14 -9.13 -7.78
CA GLY A 77 4.33 -7.86 -7.11
C GLY A 77 5.45 -7.01 -7.69
N ASP A 78 5.69 -5.89 -7.03
CA ASP A 78 6.79 -4.97 -7.30
C ASP A 78 7.36 -4.48 -5.96
N ASN A 79 8.56 -4.97 -5.60
CA ASN A 79 9.21 -4.67 -4.32
C ASN A 79 9.73 -3.24 -4.19
N HIS A 80 9.56 -2.43 -5.23
CA HIS A 80 10.00 -1.03 -5.30
C HIS A 80 8.86 -0.10 -5.70
N LEU A 81 7.62 -0.47 -5.40
CA LEU A 81 6.42 0.32 -5.65
C LEU A 81 5.59 0.43 -4.38
N GLY A 82 5.42 1.64 -3.90
CA GLY A 82 4.62 1.93 -2.70
C GLY A 82 4.43 3.43 -2.49
N GLY A 83 3.81 3.80 -1.38
CA GLY A 83 3.50 5.19 -1.01
C GLY A 83 4.69 6.14 -1.07
N ASP A 84 5.90 5.65 -0.76
CA ASP A 84 7.13 6.45 -0.81
C ASP A 84 7.43 6.97 -2.24
N ASN A 85 7.08 6.21 -3.27
CA ASN A 85 7.23 6.65 -4.66
C ASN A 85 6.23 7.77 -5.00
N PHE A 86 5.01 7.68 -4.48
CA PHE A 86 3.98 8.71 -4.64
C PHE A 86 4.38 9.99 -3.92
N ASP A 87 4.90 9.88 -2.69
CA ASP A 87 5.42 11.01 -1.93
C ASP A 87 6.58 11.68 -2.69
N LYS A 88 7.51 10.88 -3.21
CA LYS A 88 8.62 11.38 -4.01
C LYS A 88 8.15 12.17 -5.24
N ALA A 89 7.13 11.72 -5.94
CA ALA A 89 6.57 12.43 -7.09
C ALA A 89 6.04 13.83 -6.69
N ILE A 90 5.39 13.93 -5.53
CA ILE A 90 4.93 15.22 -4.98
C ILE A 90 6.12 16.10 -4.58
N VAL A 91 7.13 15.53 -3.92
CA VAL A 91 8.34 16.27 -3.54
C VAL A 91 9.06 16.81 -4.75
N ASP A 92 9.26 15.99 -5.80
CA ASP A 92 9.92 16.41 -7.03
C ASP A 92 9.15 17.56 -7.70
N TRP A 93 7.81 17.52 -7.69
CA TRP A 93 6.97 18.60 -8.16
C TRP A 93 7.14 19.88 -7.32
N MET A 94 7.10 19.78 -5.99
CA MET A 94 7.29 20.94 -5.10
C MET A 94 8.67 21.59 -5.30
N VAL A 95 9.71 20.78 -5.43
CA VAL A 95 11.08 21.26 -5.71
C VAL A 95 11.13 22.01 -7.04
N ALA A 96 10.51 21.48 -8.08
CA ALA A 96 10.47 22.10 -9.41
C ALA A 96 9.70 23.43 -9.38
N GLU A 97 8.53 23.47 -8.73
CA GLU A 97 7.71 24.70 -8.62
C GLU A 97 8.45 25.78 -7.82
N PHE A 98 9.06 25.42 -6.69
CA PHE A 98 9.82 26.38 -5.88
C PHE A 98 11.03 26.93 -6.62
N ARG A 99 11.74 26.07 -7.37
CA ARG A 99 12.86 26.51 -8.20
C ARG A 99 12.41 27.47 -9.31
N ARG A 100 11.26 27.19 -9.92
CA ARG A 100 10.67 28.05 -10.95
C ARG A 100 10.32 29.44 -10.40
N GLU A 101 9.76 29.50 -9.17
CA GLU A 101 9.25 30.74 -8.59
C GLU A 101 10.34 31.53 -7.85
N GLN A 102 11.24 30.86 -7.14
CA GLN A 102 12.23 31.48 -6.25
C GLN A 102 13.67 31.36 -6.75
N GLY A 103 13.92 30.56 -7.79
CA GLY A 103 15.26 30.30 -8.31
C GLY A 103 16.14 29.43 -7.40
N ILE A 104 15.59 28.83 -6.36
CA ILE A 104 16.32 28.05 -5.35
C ILE A 104 16.00 26.56 -5.51
N ASP A 105 17.02 25.70 -5.50
CA ASP A 105 16.91 24.27 -5.55
C ASP A 105 16.91 23.68 -4.12
N LEU A 106 15.74 23.27 -3.63
CA LEU A 106 15.57 22.67 -2.30
C LEU A 106 16.10 21.23 -2.21
N SER A 107 16.42 20.56 -3.33
CA SER A 107 16.88 19.17 -3.35
C SER A 107 18.24 18.96 -2.67
N GLN A 108 19.02 20.01 -2.48
CA GLN A 108 20.33 19.98 -1.82
C GLN A 108 20.27 20.24 -0.31
N ASP A 109 19.13 20.65 0.21
CA ASP A 109 18.91 20.93 1.63
C ASP A 109 18.18 19.76 2.30
N LYS A 110 18.91 19.00 3.12
CA LYS A 110 18.35 17.82 3.80
C LYS A 110 17.22 18.15 4.77
N MET A 111 17.28 19.30 5.45
CA MET A 111 16.21 19.71 6.36
C MET A 111 14.96 20.12 5.59
N ALA A 112 15.14 20.84 4.48
CA ALA A 112 14.04 21.18 3.60
C ALA A 112 13.40 19.93 3.00
N LEU A 113 14.20 18.97 2.51
CA LEU A 113 13.70 17.70 1.97
C LEU A 113 12.87 16.91 2.97
N GLN A 114 13.29 16.80 4.23
CA GLN A 114 12.51 16.12 5.25
C GLN A 114 11.12 16.75 5.41
N ARG A 115 11.07 18.08 5.52
CA ARG A 115 9.80 18.82 5.61
C ARG A 115 8.93 18.65 4.37
N LEU A 116 9.55 18.61 3.19
CA LEU A 116 8.84 18.35 1.93
C LEU A 116 8.22 16.95 1.90
N TYR A 117 8.94 15.92 2.33
CA TYR A 117 8.41 14.54 2.39
C TYR A 117 7.25 14.43 3.39
N GLU A 118 7.37 15.00 4.58
CA GLU A 118 6.29 15.01 5.57
C GLU A 118 5.02 15.73 5.03
N ALA A 119 5.22 16.86 4.36
CA ALA A 119 4.12 17.60 3.74
C ALA A 119 3.51 16.87 2.54
N ALA A 120 4.33 16.18 1.73
CA ALA A 120 3.87 15.38 0.61
C ALA A 120 3.01 14.21 1.05
N GLU A 121 3.45 13.44 2.04
CA GLU A 121 2.67 12.34 2.62
C GLU A 121 1.33 12.83 3.17
N LYS A 122 1.35 13.91 3.95
CA LYS A 122 0.14 14.52 4.50
C LYS A 122 -0.82 14.95 3.38
N ALA A 123 -0.34 15.64 2.36
CA ALA A 123 -1.15 16.08 1.23
C ALA A 123 -1.74 14.88 0.45
N LYS A 124 -0.95 13.84 0.21
CA LYS A 124 -1.41 12.59 -0.41
C LYS A 124 -2.57 11.97 0.37
N ILE A 125 -2.45 11.86 1.69
CA ILE A 125 -3.49 11.32 2.57
C ILE A 125 -4.76 12.17 2.50
N GLU A 126 -4.64 13.50 2.62
CA GLU A 126 -5.78 14.42 2.56
C GLU A 126 -6.53 14.32 1.22
N LEU A 127 -5.80 14.16 0.11
CA LEU A 127 -6.39 14.05 -1.24
C LEU A 127 -7.15 12.74 -1.48
N SER A 128 -7.09 11.78 -0.57
CA SER A 128 -7.98 10.61 -0.60
C SER A 128 -9.43 10.96 -0.23
N THR A 129 -9.65 12.04 0.51
CA THR A 129 -10.97 12.49 0.96
C THR A 129 -11.40 13.84 0.41
N THR A 130 -10.44 14.69 0.04
CA THR A 130 -10.68 16.01 -0.56
C THR A 130 -10.22 16.05 -2.02
N THR A 131 -10.69 17.03 -2.78
CA THR A 131 -10.28 17.22 -4.18
C THR A 131 -9.08 18.18 -4.33
N SER A 132 -8.72 18.87 -3.25
CA SER A 132 -7.64 19.87 -3.24
C SER A 132 -7.14 20.05 -1.82
N THR A 133 -5.85 20.33 -1.66
CA THR A 133 -5.22 20.66 -0.38
C THR A 133 -4.17 21.74 -0.56
N GLN A 134 -3.93 22.52 0.50
CA GLN A 134 -2.91 23.56 0.55
C GLN A 134 -1.66 23.01 1.26
N ILE A 135 -0.50 23.16 0.62
CA ILE A 135 0.81 22.84 1.21
C ILE A 135 1.49 24.16 1.57
N ASN A 136 1.60 24.43 2.86
CA ASN A 136 2.22 25.64 3.38
C ASN A 136 3.39 25.27 4.29
N LEU A 137 4.61 25.60 3.84
CA LEU A 137 5.85 25.37 4.57
C LEU A 137 6.58 26.71 4.78
N PRO A 138 6.26 27.44 5.86
CA PRO A 138 6.94 28.69 6.16
C PRO A 138 8.40 28.44 6.53
N PHE A 139 9.27 29.41 6.17
CA PHE A 139 10.70 29.33 6.46
C PHE A 139 11.37 28.05 5.94
N ILE A 140 11.00 27.61 4.73
CA ILE A 140 11.55 26.39 4.13
C ILE A 140 13.05 26.55 3.84
N THR A 141 13.50 27.76 3.49
CA THR A 141 14.89 28.13 3.26
C THR A 141 15.06 29.65 3.42
N ALA A 142 16.28 30.14 3.22
CA ALA A 142 16.61 31.56 3.19
C ALA A 142 17.70 31.85 2.16
N ASP A 143 17.68 33.04 1.61
CA ASP A 143 18.76 33.61 0.79
C ASP A 143 19.15 35.02 1.26
N GLN A 144 19.93 35.75 0.46
CA GLN A 144 20.39 37.09 0.80
C GLN A 144 19.24 38.11 0.98
N SER A 145 18.07 37.84 0.39
CA SER A 145 16.86 38.67 0.55
C SER A 145 16.02 38.30 1.78
N GLY A 146 16.42 37.30 2.54
CA GLY A 146 15.74 36.84 3.74
C GLY A 146 15.08 35.47 3.63
N PRO A 147 14.17 35.17 4.59
CA PRO A 147 13.49 33.87 4.62
C PRO A 147 12.56 33.68 3.41
N LYS A 148 12.45 32.44 2.96
CA LYS A 148 11.57 32.01 1.87
C LYS A 148 10.57 30.99 2.37
N HIS A 149 9.37 31.04 1.81
CA HIS A 149 8.24 30.17 2.17
C HIS A 149 7.75 29.43 0.93
N LEU A 150 7.32 28.17 1.13
CA LEU A 150 6.64 27.42 0.10
C LEU A 150 5.14 27.43 0.41
N ASP A 151 4.34 27.85 -0.57
CA ASP A 151 2.88 27.86 -0.50
C ASP A 151 2.31 27.42 -1.87
N LEU A 152 1.83 26.17 -1.91
CA LEU A 152 1.34 25.54 -3.14
C LEU A 152 0.01 24.87 -2.88
N GLN A 153 -0.86 24.92 -3.89
CA GLN A 153 -2.10 24.16 -3.91
C GLN A 153 -1.92 22.91 -4.76
N LEU A 154 -2.23 21.74 -4.19
CA LEU A 154 -2.21 20.47 -4.89
C LEU A 154 -3.65 19.95 -5.04
N SER A 155 -4.09 19.68 -6.27
CA SER A 155 -5.35 19.02 -6.54
C SER A 155 -5.18 17.52 -6.67
N ARG A 156 -6.25 16.75 -6.42
CA ARG A 156 -6.28 15.30 -6.67
C ARG A 156 -5.95 14.99 -8.14
N ALA A 157 -6.52 15.74 -9.08
CA ALA A 157 -6.22 15.58 -10.50
C ALA A 157 -4.74 15.76 -10.82
N LYS A 158 -4.08 16.74 -10.19
CA LYS A 158 -2.63 16.94 -10.34
C LYS A 158 -1.83 15.80 -9.74
N LEU A 159 -2.22 15.31 -8.56
CA LEU A 159 -1.59 14.14 -7.94
C LEU A 159 -1.69 12.91 -8.86
N GLU A 160 -2.85 12.64 -9.43
CA GLU A 160 -3.06 11.53 -10.37
C GLU A 160 -2.20 11.68 -11.63
N ASP A 161 -2.06 12.90 -12.13
CA ASP A 161 -1.19 13.19 -13.28
C ASP A 161 0.30 12.96 -12.95
N LEU A 162 0.76 13.44 -11.80
CA LEU A 162 2.14 13.25 -11.32
C LEU A 162 2.50 11.78 -11.07
N THR A 163 1.52 10.95 -10.76
CA THR A 163 1.70 9.54 -10.36
C THR A 163 1.15 8.54 -11.36
N ARG A 164 0.82 8.98 -12.58
CA ARG A 164 0.25 8.13 -13.62
C ARG A 164 1.09 6.90 -13.91
N ASP A 165 2.42 7.08 -14.02
CA ASP A 165 3.35 5.98 -14.29
C ASP A 165 3.38 4.96 -13.15
N LEU A 166 3.24 5.42 -11.89
CA LEU A 166 3.17 4.55 -10.72
C LEU A 166 1.87 3.73 -10.71
N LEU A 167 0.74 4.36 -11.06
CA LEU A 167 -0.54 3.67 -11.19
C LEU A 167 -0.51 2.64 -12.32
N GLU A 168 0.20 2.91 -13.42
CA GLU A 168 0.36 1.94 -14.52
C GLU A 168 1.20 0.73 -14.11
N ARG A 169 2.18 0.88 -13.22
CA ARG A 169 2.99 -0.23 -12.70
C ARG A 169 2.17 -1.25 -11.89
N LEU A 170 0.97 -0.90 -11.42
CA LEU A 170 0.05 -1.84 -10.76
C LEU A 170 -0.54 -2.86 -11.72
N VAL A 171 -0.63 -2.54 -13.00
CA VAL A 171 -1.33 -3.33 -14.01
C VAL A 171 -0.64 -4.66 -14.29
N GLY A 172 0.66 -4.63 -14.55
CA GLY A 172 1.45 -5.81 -14.91
C GLY A 172 1.35 -6.94 -13.88
N PRO A 173 1.77 -6.69 -12.62
CA PRO A 173 1.69 -7.70 -11.56
C PRO A 173 0.28 -8.21 -11.29
N THR A 174 -0.73 -7.32 -11.34
CA THR A 174 -2.13 -7.74 -11.14
C THR A 174 -2.60 -8.70 -12.24
N LYS A 175 -2.34 -8.38 -13.51
CA LYS A 175 -2.66 -9.27 -14.63
C LYS A 175 -1.87 -10.58 -14.56
N GLN A 176 -0.62 -10.53 -14.14
CA GLN A 176 0.22 -11.71 -13.98
C GLN A 176 -0.36 -12.65 -12.92
N ALA A 177 -0.70 -12.14 -11.73
CA ALA A 177 -1.30 -12.94 -10.67
C ALA A 177 -2.62 -13.57 -11.12
N LEU A 178 -3.48 -12.83 -11.81
CA LEU A 178 -4.73 -13.35 -12.37
C LEU A 178 -4.48 -14.47 -13.39
N ALA A 179 -3.53 -14.29 -14.29
CA ALA A 179 -3.20 -15.29 -15.31
C ALA A 179 -2.61 -16.56 -14.69
N ASP A 180 -1.63 -16.42 -13.79
CA ASP A 180 -0.92 -17.56 -13.17
C ASP A 180 -1.82 -18.36 -12.23
N SER A 181 -2.85 -17.76 -11.66
CA SER A 181 -3.81 -18.43 -10.80
C SER A 181 -4.68 -19.47 -11.53
N GLY A 182 -4.87 -19.29 -12.84
CA GLY A 182 -5.74 -20.14 -13.66
C GLY A 182 -7.23 -20.05 -13.33
N VAL A 183 -7.65 -19.11 -12.47
CA VAL A 183 -9.06 -19.01 -12.02
C VAL A 183 -9.96 -18.27 -13.00
N GLY A 184 -9.39 -17.55 -13.98
CA GLY A 184 -10.16 -16.77 -14.96
C GLY A 184 -11.02 -15.70 -14.28
N ASP A 185 -12.29 -15.61 -14.70
CA ASP A 185 -13.26 -14.62 -14.19
C ASP A 185 -13.93 -15.02 -12.87
N LYS A 186 -13.41 -16.06 -12.19
CA LYS A 186 -14.03 -16.61 -10.98
C LYS A 186 -13.72 -15.83 -9.69
N ILE A 187 -13.03 -14.70 -9.77
CA ILE A 187 -12.79 -13.85 -8.59
C ILE A 187 -14.13 -13.47 -7.96
N GLY A 188 -14.37 -13.93 -6.75
CA GLY A 188 -15.56 -13.61 -5.97
C GLY A 188 -15.40 -12.34 -5.15
N HIS A 189 -14.23 -12.17 -4.53
CA HIS A 189 -13.93 -11.09 -3.61
C HIS A 189 -12.59 -10.43 -3.93
N VAL A 190 -12.53 -9.11 -3.69
CA VAL A 190 -11.30 -8.31 -3.77
C VAL A 190 -11.09 -7.63 -2.43
N VAL A 191 -9.96 -7.90 -1.81
CA VAL A 191 -9.57 -7.40 -0.49
C VAL A 191 -8.42 -6.42 -0.64
N LEU A 192 -8.55 -5.25 -0.03
CA LEU A 192 -7.55 -4.20 -0.04
C LEU A 192 -6.72 -4.22 1.25
N VAL A 193 -5.40 -4.16 1.10
CA VAL A 193 -4.41 -4.12 2.16
C VAL A 193 -3.42 -3.00 1.89
N GLY A 194 -2.96 -2.34 2.96
CA GLY A 194 -2.03 -1.22 2.89
C GLY A 194 -2.68 0.14 2.72
N GLY A 195 -2.08 1.17 3.31
CA GLY A 195 -2.64 2.52 3.35
C GLY A 195 -2.84 3.16 1.98
N MET A 196 -2.00 2.83 1.00
CA MET A 196 -2.12 3.34 -0.37
C MET A 196 -3.39 2.89 -1.09
N THR A 197 -4.04 1.81 -0.66
CA THR A 197 -5.32 1.38 -1.22
C THR A 197 -6.49 2.29 -0.85
N ARG A 198 -6.28 3.29 0.02
CA ARG A 198 -7.25 4.36 0.28
C ARG A 198 -7.34 5.37 -0.86
N MET A 199 -6.31 5.48 -1.70
CA MET A 199 -6.27 6.43 -2.82
C MET A 199 -7.35 6.07 -3.84
N PRO A 200 -8.26 7.01 -4.20
CA PRO A 200 -9.34 6.74 -5.14
C PRO A 200 -8.88 6.17 -6.47
N ALA A 201 -7.80 6.72 -7.05
CA ALA A 201 -7.25 6.22 -8.32
C ALA A 201 -6.75 4.78 -8.24
N VAL A 202 -6.24 4.33 -7.08
CA VAL A 202 -5.85 2.93 -6.85
C VAL A 202 -7.10 2.05 -6.82
N GLN A 203 -8.16 2.44 -6.11
CA GLN A 203 -9.42 1.67 -6.04
C GLN A 203 -10.08 1.53 -7.41
N GLU A 204 -10.12 2.61 -8.20
CA GLU A 204 -10.60 2.57 -9.58
C GLU A 204 -9.78 1.59 -10.43
N ARG A 205 -8.46 1.64 -10.34
CA ARG A 205 -7.57 0.73 -11.08
C ARG A 205 -7.81 -0.74 -10.71
N VAL A 206 -8.00 -1.03 -9.43
CA VAL A 206 -8.33 -2.39 -8.96
C VAL A 206 -9.66 -2.85 -9.54
N LYS A 207 -10.68 -2.00 -9.51
CA LYS A 207 -11.99 -2.28 -10.08
C LYS A 207 -11.94 -2.52 -11.59
N GLU A 208 -11.20 -1.70 -12.34
CA GLU A 208 -10.99 -1.89 -13.78
C GLU A 208 -10.33 -3.25 -14.09
N LEU A 209 -9.31 -3.64 -13.31
CA LEU A 209 -8.53 -4.85 -13.55
C LEU A 209 -9.28 -6.13 -13.16
N THR A 210 -10.14 -6.07 -12.14
CA THR A 210 -10.83 -7.24 -11.57
C THR A 210 -12.29 -7.33 -11.97
N GLY A 211 -12.90 -6.26 -12.45
CA GLY A 211 -14.34 -6.16 -12.70
C GLY A 211 -15.20 -6.22 -11.43
N ARG A 212 -14.58 -6.09 -10.24
CA ARG A 212 -15.25 -6.21 -8.93
C ARG A 212 -15.02 -4.98 -8.07
N GLU A 213 -16.04 -4.63 -7.28
CA GLU A 213 -15.87 -3.63 -6.21
C GLU A 213 -15.04 -4.25 -5.07
N PRO A 214 -13.99 -3.58 -4.63
CA PRO A 214 -13.23 -4.03 -3.46
C PRO A 214 -14.09 -4.00 -2.19
N HIS A 215 -13.84 -4.97 -1.30
CA HIS A 215 -14.44 -4.95 0.03
C HIS A 215 -14.04 -3.71 0.82
N LYS A 216 -15.01 -3.15 1.56
CA LYS A 216 -14.82 -2.02 2.47
C LYS A 216 -15.26 -2.44 3.87
N GLY A 217 -14.74 -1.77 4.90
CA GLY A 217 -15.18 -1.99 6.28
C GLY A 217 -14.10 -2.50 7.24
N VAL A 218 -12.95 -2.92 6.73
CA VAL A 218 -11.77 -3.19 7.55
C VAL A 218 -10.70 -2.13 7.23
N ASN A 219 -10.00 -1.64 8.26
CA ASN A 219 -8.91 -0.70 8.08
C ASN A 219 -7.76 -1.38 7.32
N PRO A 220 -7.39 -0.94 6.10
CA PRO A 220 -6.36 -1.58 5.30
C PRO A 220 -4.95 -1.53 5.92
N ASP A 221 -4.70 -0.61 6.86
CA ASP A 221 -3.43 -0.53 7.60
C ASP A 221 -3.32 -1.59 8.69
N GLU A 222 -4.44 -2.09 9.20
CA GLU A 222 -4.51 -2.99 10.36
C GLU A 222 -4.97 -4.40 10.00
N VAL A 223 -5.46 -4.62 8.79
CA VAL A 223 -6.16 -5.85 8.38
C VAL A 223 -5.31 -7.11 8.57
N VAL A 224 -4.03 -7.07 8.27
CA VAL A 224 -3.11 -8.22 8.46
C VAL A 224 -2.92 -8.53 9.93
N ALA A 225 -2.73 -7.51 10.78
CA ALA A 225 -2.59 -7.67 12.23
C ALA A 225 -3.87 -8.23 12.87
N ILE A 226 -5.03 -7.75 12.42
CA ILE A 226 -6.34 -8.26 12.86
C ILE A 226 -6.49 -9.74 12.49
N GLY A 227 -6.17 -10.14 11.27
CA GLY A 227 -6.23 -11.52 10.82
C GLY A 227 -5.24 -12.42 11.57
N ALA A 228 -4.04 -11.93 11.85
CA ALA A 228 -3.07 -12.65 12.66
C ALA A 228 -3.57 -12.86 14.10
N ALA A 229 -4.25 -11.87 14.69
CA ALA A 229 -4.86 -11.97 16.01
C ALA A 229 -6.00 -13.01 16.04
N ILE A 230 -6.86 -13.02 15.00
CA ILE A 230 -7.94 -14.04 14.87
C ILE A 230 -7.32 -15.44 14.81
N GLN A 231 -6.27 -15.65 13.99
CA GLN A 231 -5.57 -16.93 13.91
C GLN A 231 -4.95 -17.32 15.27
N GLY A 232 -4.42 -16.34 16.01
CA GLY A 232 -3.90 -16.55 17.36
C GLY A 232 -4.96 -17.04 18.35
N GLY A 233 -6.18 -16.50 18.29
CA GLY A 233 -7.34 -16.95 19.04
C GLY A 233 -7.69 -18.42 18.72
N VAL A 234 -7.87 -18.72 17.44
CA VAL A 234 -8.15 -20.11 16.98
C VAL A 234 -7.09 -21.09 17.48
N LEU A 235 -5.80 -20.73 17.48
CA LEU A 235 -4.72 -21.59 17.97
C LEU A 235 -4.73 -21.78 19.49
N LYS A 236 -5.42 -20.92 20.25
CA LYS A 236 -5.61 -21.05 21.71
C LYS A 236 -6.89 -21.80 22.07
N GLY A 237 -7.79 -22.03 21.10
CA GLY A 237 -9.07 -22.70 21.30
C GLY A 237 -10.21 -21.76 21.68
N ASP A 238 -10.08 -20.48 21.32
CA ASP A 238 -11.11 -19.45 21.50
C ASP A 238 -12.11 -19.47 20.33
#